data_551fa2dbdc5f385616e1176fa6de9683
#
_entry.id   551fa2dbdc5f385616e1176fa6de9683
#
_cell.length_a   1.000
_cell.length_b   1.000
_cell.length_c   1.000
_cell.angle_alpha   90.00
_cell.angle_beta   90.00
_cell.angle_gamma   90.00
#
_symmetry.space_group_name_H-M   'P 1'
#
loop_
_entity.id
_entity.type
_entity.pdbx_description
1 polymer ?
#
loop_
_entity_poly.entity_id
_entity_poly.type
_entity_poly.pdbx_seq_one_letter_code
_entity_poly.pdbx_strand_id
1 'polypeptide(L)'
;MKLWIAFLFLSLSLQAQTNSYTISFDNAVHHEAIVKATFPEVKSKTLRVQMSRSSPGRYAIHEFAKNVYGFKATNGAGEPLEVKRDDPYSWIITNTDGTINVEYILFANRGGGTYSQVDLTHAHLNIPATFMYAETLQERPIEITFDARKDLNWKVATQLKHKEDNTFSAPNLYYFMDSPTEISNFREREFKVDGQTIKFVLHDPDPESDFDTYWEKVKAIVLQEKAVFGELPTYDFGQYTFLACYAPNVSGDEMEPRNSLILTDT
;
A
#
# COMPACT_ATOMS: atom_id res chain seq x y z
N MET A 1 -44.27 -35.18 29.92
CA MET A 1 -42.83 -35.16 29.74
C MET A 1 -42.57 -34.41 28.43
N LYS A 2 -42.19 -33.09 28.49
CA LYS A 2 -41.96 -32.26 27.32
C LYS A 2 -40.45 -32.27 26.99
N LEU A 3 -40.09 -32.87 25.84
CA LEU A 3 -38.74 -32.92 25.36
C LEU A 3 -38.40 -31.52 24.74
N TRP A 4 -37.45 -30.81 25.36
CA TRP A 4 -36.86 -29.58 24.77
C TRP A 4 -35.68 -30.02 23.91
N ILE A 5 -35.82 -29.91 22.60
CA ILE A 5 -34.73 -30.08 21.66
C ILE A 5 -34.00 -28.72 21.58
N ALA A 6 -32.82 -28.62 22.18
CA ALA A 6 -31.95 -27.47 22.03
C ALA A 6 -31.23 -27.57 20.69
N PHE A 7 -31.60 -26.70 19.73
CA PHE A 7 -30.84 -26.50 18.49
C PHE A 7 -29.56 -25.71 18.81
N LEU A 8 -28.44 -26.41 18.80
CA LEU A 8 -27.12 -25.78 18.87
C LEU A 8 -26.82 -25.19 17.47
N PHE A 9 -27.01 -23.88 17.30
CA PHE A 9 -26.50 -23.16 16.12
C PHE A 9 -24.97 -23.08 16.21
N LEU A 10 -24.28 -24.00 15.51
CA LEU A 10 -22.87 -23.88 15.26
C LEU A 10 -22.70 -22.75 14.20
N SER A 11 -22.41 -21.53 14.65
CA SER A 11 -21.99 -20.46 13.77
C SER A 11 -20.58 -20.80 13.25
N LEU A 12 -20.51 -21.42 12.06
CA LEU A 12 -19.29 -21.48 11.27
C LEU A 12 -18.95 -20.04 10.86
N SER A 13 -18.04 -19.43 11.59
CA SER A 13 -17.40 -18.20 11.15
C SER A 13 -16.63 -18.54 9.86
N LEU A 14 -17.21 -18.25 8.70
CA LEU A 14 -16.43 -18.18 7.47
C LEU A 14 -15.42 -17.01 7.65
N GLN A 15 -14.23 -17.35 8.08
CA GLN A 15 -13.15 -16.39 8.12
C GLN A 15 -12.80 -16.08 6.66
N ALA A 16 -13.06 -14.85 6.22
CA ALA A 16 -12.71 -14.43 4.87
C ALA A 16 -11.19 -14.61 4.69
N GLN A 17 -10.82 -15.30 3.62
CA GLN A 17 -9.42 -15.58 3.33
C GLN A 17 -8.72 -14.28 2.97
N THR A 18 -7.61 -14.01 3.62
CA THR A 18 -6.84 -12.77 3.47
C THR A 18 -5.69 -13.00 2.49
N ASN A 19 -5.60 -12.16 1.46
CA ASN A 19 -4.38 -12.08 0.66
C ASN A 19 -3.32 -11.34 1.47
N SER A 20 -2.10 -11.85 1.52
CA SER A 20 -1.02 -11.20 2.28
C SER A 20 0.12 -10.76 1.38
N TYR A 21 0.72 -9.63 1.76
CA TYR A 21 1.86 -9.05 1.06
C TYR A 21 2.98 -8.74 2.05
N THR A 22 4.21 -8.82 1.57
CA THR A 22 5.39 -8.25 2.23
C THR A 22 6.24 -7.51 1.21
N ILE A 23 6.91 -6.46 1.65
CA ILE A 23 7.89 -5.74 0.85
C ILE A 23 9.11 -5.43 1.71
N SER A 24 10.32 -5.68 1.17
CA SER A 24 11.59 -5.37 1.81
C SER A 24 12.49 -4.55 0.89
N PHE A 25 13.46 -3.84 1.51
CA PHE A 25 14.26 -2.80 0.87
C PHE A 25 15.78 -3.03 1.03
N ASP A 26 16.20 -4.29 1.10
CA ASP A 26 17.62 -4.64 1.31
C ASP A 26 18.54 -4.08 0.22
N ASN A 27 18.04 -3.95 -1.00
CA ASN A 27 18.78 -3.43 -2.14
C ASN A 27 18.35 -2.00 -2.55
N ALA A 28 17.92 -1.18 -1.59
CA ALA A 28 17.49 0.20 -1.82
C ALA A 28 18.56 1.06 -2.51
N VAL A 29 19.85 0.76 -2.32
CA VAL A 29 20.96 1.44 -3.00
C VAL A 29 20.90 1.32 -4.53
N HIS A 30 20.24 0.29 -5.05
CA HIS A 30 19.99 0.05 -6.46
C HIS A 30 18.56 0.33 -6.88
N HIS A 31 17.80 1.01 -6.02
CA HIS A 31 16.37 1.33 -6.25
C HIS A 31 15.49 0.09 -6.38
N GLU A 32 15.81 -0.97 -5.66
CA GLU A 32 15.09 -2.24 -5.74
C GLU A 32 14.38 -2.58 -4.43
N ALA A 33 13.17 -3.10 -4.56
CA ALA A 33 12.42 -3.73 -3.50
C ALA A 33 12.07 -5.17 -3.86
N ILE A 34 12.05 -6.07 -2.87
CA ILE A 34 11.54 -7.43 -3.03
C ILE A 34 10.10 -7.46 -2.55
N VAL A 35 9.19 -7.83 -3.43
CA VAL A 35 7.76 -7.95 -3.13
C VAL A 35 7.36 -9.43 -3.12
N LYS A 36 6.66 -9.84 -2.07
CA LYS A 36 6.06 -11.17 -1.96
C LYS A 36 4.56 -11.03 -1.77
N ALA A 37 3.81 -11.91 -2.41
CA ALA A 37 2.36 -12.01 -2.22
C ALA A 37 1.98 -13.47 -1.99
N THR A 38 1.07 -13.71 -1.05
CA THR A 38 0.50 -15.03 -0.78
C THR A 38 -1.00 -14.98 -1.00
N PHE A 39 -1.48 -15.85 -1.86
CA PHE A 39 -2.89 -16.06 -2.19
C PHE A 39 -3.33 -17.43 -1.65
N PRO A 40 -3.95 -17.51 -0.47
CA PRO A 40 -4.37 -18.78 0.10
C PRO A 40 -5.60 -19.35 -0.63
N GLU A 41 -5.76 -20.67 -0.58
CA GLU A 41 -6.93 -21.39 -1.08
C GLU A 41 -7.39 -20.97 -2.49
N VAL A 42 -6.48 -20.94 -3.42
CA VAL A 42 -6.78 -20.79 -4.85
C VAL A 42 -7.38 -22.10 -5.33
N LYS A 43 -8.62 -22.06 -5.84
CA LYS A 43 -9.35 -23.27 -6.29
C LYS A 43 -9.25 -23.52 -7.80
N SER A 44 -8.81 -22.50 -8.53
CA SER A 44 -8.62 -22.59 -9.98
C SER A 44 -7.32 -23.33 -10.32
N LYS A 45 -7.28 -24.05 -11.44
CA LYS A 45 -6.04 -24.68 -11.97
C LYS A 45 -5.08 -23.65 -12.55
N THR A 46 -5.50 -22.43 -12.75
CA THR A 46 -4.68 -21.30 -13.21
C THR A 46 -4.99 -20.06 -12.38
N LEU A 47 -3.96 -19.28 -12.09
CA LEU A 47 -4.08 -17.98 -11.46
C LEU A 47 -3.43 -16.92 -12.35
N ARG A 48 -4.19 -15.91 -12.75
CA ARG A 48 -3.66 -14.74 -13.43
C ARG A 48 -3.30 -13.70 -12.36
N VAL A 49 -2.04 -13.30 -12.35
CA VAL A 49 -1.51 -12.22 -11.50
C VAL A 49 -1.06 -11.09 -12.41
N GLN A 50 -1.43 -9.87 -12.07
CA GLN A 50 -1.14 -8.71 -12.93
C GLN A 50 -0.77 -7.47 -12.15
N MET A 51 -0.03 -6.58 -12.82
CA MET A 51 0.24 -5.21 -12.37
C MET A 51 -0.88 -4.30 -12.87
N SER A 52 -1.25 -3.29 -12.09
CA SER A 52 -2.16 -2.25 -12.59
C SER A 52 -1.54 -1.52 -13.79
N ARG A 53 -2.39 -0.96 -14.64
CA ARG A 53 -2.00 -0.05 -15.72
C ARG A 53 -2.55 1.36 -15.53
N SER A 54 -3.17 1.61 -14.40
CA SER A 54 -3.70 2.91 -14.02
C SER A 54 -3.44 3.18 -12.55
N SER A 55 -3.45 4.43 -12.17
CA SER A 55 -3.39 4.90 -10.80
C SER A 55 -4.60 5.79 -10.55
N PRO A 56 -5.24 5.74 -9.37
CA PRO A 56 -6.31 6.66 -9.02
C PRO A 56 -5.93 8.12 -9.33
N GLY A 57 -6.88 8.89 -9.87
CA GLY A 57 -6.64 10.29 -10.23
C GLY A 57 -5.83 10.53 -11.51
N ARG A 58 -5.35 9.48 -12.20
CA ARG A 58 -4.57 9.61 -13.44
C ARG A 58 -5.37 9.17 -14.65
N TYR A 59 -5.33 9.98 -15.69
CA TYR A 59 -6.08 9.79 -16.94
C TYR A 59 -5.19 9.25 -18.07
N ALA A 60 -4.22 8.40 -17.71
CA ALA A 60 -3.28 7.80 -18.65
C ALA A 60 -3.05 6.32 -18.33
N ILE A 61 -2.67 5.57 -19.37
CA ILE A 61 -2.21 4.19 -19.18
C ILE A 61 -0.72 4.23 -18.81
N HIS A 62 -0.38 3.54 -17.72
CA HIS A 62 0.98 3.39 -17.24
C HIS A 62 1.46 1.95 -17.40
N GLU A 63 2.67 1.77 -17.87
CA GLU A 63 3.28 0.44 -18.04
C GLU A 63 4.15 0.12 -16.80
N PHE A 64 3.53 0.05 -15.60
CA PHE A 64 4.24 -0.21 -14.35
C PHE A 64 4.99 -1.54 -14.35
N ALA A 65 4.44 -2.56 -15.01
CA ALA A 65 5.03 -3.90 -15.11
C ALA A 65 6.39 -3.94 -15.82
N LYS A 66 6.81 -2.87 -16.54
CA LYS A 66 8.16 -2.77 -17.12
C LYS A 66 9.27 -2.73 -16.07
N ASN A 67 8.92 -2.33 -14.85
CA ASN A 67 9.82 -2.20 -13.73
C ASN A 67 9.93 -3.51 -12.91
N VAL A 68 9.26 -4.57 -13.33
CA VAL A 68 9.21 -5.86 -12.63
C VAL A 68 10.09 -6.88 -13.32
N TYR A 69 10.90 -7.59 -12.56
CA TYR A 69 11.73 -8.70 -13.02
C TYR A 69 11.92 -9.77 -11.95
N GLY A 70 12.55 -10.91 -12.31
CA GLY A 70 12.77 -12.00 -11.38
C GLY A 70 11.50 -12.66 -10.84
N PHE A 71 10.36 -12.56 -11.56
CA PHE A 71 9.09 -13.11 -11.14
C PHE A 71 9.16 -14.63 -10.97
N LYS A 72 8.70 -15.13 -9.83
CA LYS A 72 8.62 -16.55 -9.47
C LYS A 72 7.28 -16.83 -8.79
N ALA A 73 6.82 -18.05 -8.94
CA ALA A 73 5.67 -18.57 -8.21
C ALA A 73 5.97 -19.94 -7.62
N THR A 74 5.48 -20.20 -6.41
CA THR A 74 5.55 -21.50 -5.75
C THR A 74 4.20 -21.87 -5.15
N ASN A 75 3.99 -23.17 -4.93
CA ASN A 75 2.85 -23.64 -4.13
C ASN A 75 3.09 -23.46 -2.62
N GLY A 76 2.13 -23.86 -1.79
CA GLY A 76 2.22 -23.75 -0.33
C GLY A 76 3.34 -24.64 0.29
N ALA A 77 3.88 -25.62 -0.42
CA ALA A 77 5.03 -26.42 -0.02
C ALA A 77 6.37 -25.80 -0.44
N GLY A 78 6.35 -24.67 -1.17
CA GLY A 78 7.55 -24.04 -1.71
C GLY A 78 8.05 -24.62 -3.04
N GLU A 79 7.31 -25.53 -3.66
CA GLU A 79 7.67 -26.10 -4.95
C GLU A 79 7.39 -25.11 -6.08
N PRO A 80 8.29 -24.97 -7.07
CA PRO A 80 8.11 -24.07 -8.19
C PRO A 80 6.89 -24.42 -9.03
N LEU A 81 6.15 -23.39 -9.44
CA LEU A 81 5.04 -23.48 -10.39
C LEU A 81 5.46 -22.93 -11.75
N GLU A 82 4.86 -23.48 -12.81
CA GLU A 82 5.07 -22.97 -14.14
C GLU A 82 4.42 -21.60 -14.30
N VAL A 83 5.17 -20.65 -14.84
CA VAL A 83 4.75 -19.27 -15.08
C VAL A 83 4.93 -18.92 -16.54
N LYS A 84 3.89 -18.38 -17.16
CA LYS A 84 3.94 -17.82 -18.50
C LYS A 84 3.55 -16.36 -18.48
N ARG A 85 4.35 -15.50 -19.10
CA ARG A 85 3.96 -14.10 -19.34
C ARG A 85 2.94 -14.07 -20.48
N ASP A 86 1.72 -13.64 -20.17
CA ASP A 86 0.60 -13.67 -21.11
C ASP A 86 0.55 -12.40 -21.97
N ASP A 87 0.85 -11.29 -21.34
CA ASP A 87 0.94 -9.96 -21.96
C ASP A 87 1.99 -9.09 -21.21
N PRO A 88 2.24 -7.84 -21.61
CA PRO A 88 3.24 -6.98 -20.96
C PRO A 88 3.03 -6.73 -19.47
N TYR A 89 1.85 -6.94 -18.92
CA TYR A 89 1.51 -6.57 -17.54
C TYR A 89 0.97 -7.74 -16.69
N SER A 90 0.84 -8.96 -17.24
CA SER A 90 0.29 -10.11 -16.51
C SER A 90 1.07 -11.41 -16.69
N TRP A 91 0.91 -12.30 -15.71
CA TRP A 91 1.52 -13.63 -15.63
C TRP A 91 0.44 -14.66 -15.32
N ILE A 92 0.43 -15.75 -16.06
CA ILE A 92 -0.41 -16.92 -15.80
C ILE A 92 0.42 -17.96 -15.07
N ILE A 93 -0.02 -18.33 -13.87
CA ILE A 93 0.54 -19.40 -13.07
C ILE A 93 -0.34 -20.63 -13.29
N THR A 94 0.26 -21.78 -13.64
CA THR A 94 -0.46 -23.02 -13.92
C THR A 94 -0.26 -24.04 -12.79
N ASN A 95 -1.13 -25.08 -12.78
CA ASN A 95 -1.15 -26.12 -11.75
C ASN A 95 -1.36 -25.57 -10.34
N THR A 96 -2.12 -24.47 -10.23
CA THR A 96 -2.47 -23.89 -8.93
C THR A 96 -3.49 -24.75 -8.22
N ASP A 97 -3.25 -25.02 -6.95
CA ASP A 97 -4.17 -25.67 -6.02
C ASP A 97 -3.76 -25.34 -4.58
N GLY A 98 -4.65 -24.69 -3.84
CA GLY A 98 -4.35 -24.25 -2.47
C GLY A 98 -3.61 -22.91 -2.39
N THR A 99 -2.52 -22.85 -1.65
CA THR A 99 -1.77 -21.60 -1.44
C THR A 99 -0.77 -21.35 -2.55
N ILE A 100 -0.79 -20.14 -3.11
CA ILE A 100 0.15 -19.69 -4.14
C ILE A 100 0.96 -18.53 -3.58
N ASN A 101 2.28 -18.67 -3.64
CA ASN A 101 3.22 -17.60 -3.30
C ASN A 101 3.84 -17.04 -4.57
N VAL A 102 3.92 -15.72 -4.63
CA VAL A 102 4.54 -14.98 -5.74
C VAL A 102 5.65 -14.10 -5.15
N GLU A 103 6.78 -14.04 -5.82
CA GLU A 103 7.90 -13.16 -5.48
C GLU A 103 8.40 -12.48 -6.75
N TYR A 104 8.74 -11.20 -6.66
CA TYR A 104 9.39 -10.46 -7.74
C TYR A 104 10.22 -9.30 -7.19
N ILE A 105 11.10 -8.79 -8.05
CA ILE A 105 11.87 -7.57 -7.78
C ILE A 105 11.19 -6.42 -8.52
N LEU A 106 11.01 -5.31 -7.80
CA LEU A 106 10.54 -4.05 -8.35
C LEU A 106 11.72 -3.08 -8.42
N PHE A 107 12.01 -2.55 -9.61
CA PHE A 107 12.88 -1.38 -9.78
C PHE A 107 12.04 -0.10 -9.64
N ALA A 108 12.37 0.75 -8.69
CA ALA A 108 11.59 1.94 -8.34
C ALA A 108 12.49 3.15 -8.17
N ASN A 109 12.73 3.87 -9.27
CA ASN A 109 13.57 5.07 -9.30
C ASN A 109 12.88 6.21 -10.05
N ARG A 110 11.64 6.53 -9.63
CA ARG A 110 10.92 7.66 -10.20
C ARG A 110 10.13 8.38 -9.12
N GLY A 111 10.65 9.51 -8.68
CA GLY A 111 9.99 10.39 -7.72
C GLY A 111 8.77 11.09 -8.33
N GLY A 112 7.72 11.17 -7.55
CA GLY A 112 6.42 11.72 -7.91
C GLY A 112 5.28 10.77 -7.49
N GLY A 113 4.07 11.29 -7.28
CA GLY A 113 2.94 10.53 -6.74
C GLY A 113 2.48 9.35 -7.60
N THR A 114 2.73 9.38 -8.92
CA THR A 114 2.24 8.36 -9.87
C THR A 114 3.05 7.07 -9.88
N TYR A 115 4.34 7.13 -9.58
CA TYR A 115 5.25 5.99 -9.56
C TYR A 115 5.78 5.75 -8.15
N SER A 116 6.64 4.74 -8.01
CA SER A 116 7.32 4.47 -6.76
C SER A 116 8.79 4.84 -6.87
N GLN A 117 9.35 5.29 -5.76
CA GLN A 117 10.77 5.56 -5.60
C GLN A 117 11.28 4.83 -4.37
N VAL A 118 12.42 4.17 -4.51
CA VAL A 118 13.15 3.51 -3.42
C VAL A 118 14.61 3.90 -3.53
N ASP A 119 15.18 4.42 -2.45
CA ASP A 119 16.61 4.70 -2.32
C ASP A 119 17.04 4.56 -0.85
N LEU A 120 18.24 5.02 -0.49
CA LEU A 120 18.71 4.94 0.88
C LEU A 120 18.06 5.96 1.82
N THR A 121 17.32 6.91 1.32
CA THR A 121 16.66 7.95 2.14
C THR A 121 15.20 7.60 2.42
N HIS A 122 14.52 6.92 1.48
CA HIS A 122 13.11 6.58 1.61
C HIS A 122 12.63 5.47 0.65
N ALA A 123 11.41 5.02 0.88
CA ALA A 123 10.57 4.32 -0.08
C ALA A 123 9.20 5.00 -0.14
N HIS A 124 8.94 5.72 -1.24
CA HIS A 124 7.62 6.24 -1.59
C HIS A 124 6.92 5.25 -2.50
N LEU A 125 5.78 4.71 -2.04
CA LEU A 125 5.07 3.64 -2.75
C LEU A 125 3.70 4.10 -3.22
N ASN A 126 3.54 4.21 -4.54
CA ASN A 126 2.23 4.18 -5.17
C ASN A 126 1.83 2.71 -5.35
N ILE A 127 0.79 2.27 -4.64
CA ILE A 127 0.42 0.84 -4.55
C ILE A 127 0.16 0.21 -5.93
N PRO A 128 -0.59 0.84 -6.87
CA PRO A 128 -0.75 0.33 -8.24
C PRO A 128 0.55 0.12 -9.01
N ALA A 129 1.58 0.91 -8.72
CA ALA A 129 2.89 0.82 -9.35
C ALA A 129 3.83 -0.18 -8.63
N THR A 130 3.42 -0.70 -7.48
CA THR A 130 4.24 -1.53 -6.61
C THR A 130 3.76 -2.96 -6.52
N PHE A 131 2.45 -3.19 -6.32
CA PHE A 131 1.91 -4.50 -5.98
C PHE A 131 1.08 -5.11 -7.10
N MET A 132 1.42 -6.36 -7.42
CA MET A 132 0.59 -7.19 -8.28
C MET A 132 -0.61 -7.73 -7.52
N TYR A 133 -1.66 -8.07 -8.25
CA TYR A 133 -2.88 -8.63 -7.70
C TYR A 133 -3.46 -9.73 -8.59
N ALA A 134 -4.31 -10.56 -8.01
CA ALA A 134 -5.14 -11.53 -8.75
C ALA A 134 -6.57 -11.00 -8.81
N GLU A 135 -7.07 -10.70 -10.02
CA GLU A 135 -8.38 -10.09 -10.26
C GLU A 135 -9.52 -10.91 -9.64
N THR A 136 -9.45 -12.24 -9.72
CA THR A 136 -10.45 -13.15 -9.14
C THR A 136 -10.50 -13.15 -7.62
N LEU A 137 -9.53 -12.50 -6.95
CA LEU A 137 -9.38 -12.46 -5.49
C LEU A 137 -9.44 -11.03 -4.93
N GLN A 138 -9.92 -10.07 -5.71
CA GLN A 138 -9.91 -8.64 -5.40
C GLN A 138 -10.80 -8.25 -4.21
N GLU A 139 -11.86 -9.03 -3.95
CA GLU A 139 -12.80 -8.76 -2.85
C GLU A 139 -12.29 -9.28 -1.49
N ARG A 140 -11.17 -10.01 -1.49
CA ARG A 140 -10.60 -10.51 -0.25
C ARG A 140 -9.94 -9.39 0.56
N PRO A 141 -10.01 -9.46 1.89
CA PRO A 141 -9.19 -8.62 2.74
C PRO A 141 -7.71 -8.78 2.41
N ILE A 142 -6.95 -7.71 2.60
CA ILE A 142 -5.51 -7.67 2.37
C ILE A 142 -4.81 -7.35 3.68
N GLU A 143 -3.69 -8.02 3.92
CA GLU A 143 -2.72 -7.69 4.94
C GLU A 143 -1.38 -7.42 4.29
N ILE A 144 -0.72 -6.35 4.70
CA ILE A 144 0.60 -5.95 4.21
C ILE A 144 1.55 -5.69 5.36
N THR A 145 2.74 -6.28 5.29
CA THR A 145 3.85 -5.98 6.20
C THR A 145 4.96 -5.28 5.43
N PHE A 146 5.33 -4.09 5.89
CA PHE A 146 6.47 -3.34 5.38
C PHE A 146 7.70 -3.66 6.22
N ASP A 147 8.67 -4.35 5.64
CA ASP A 147 9.96 -4.62 6.29
C ASP A 147 10.87 -3.39 6.18
N ALA A 148 10.51 -2.38 6.99
CA ALA A 148 11.20 -1.10 6.98
C ALA A 148 12.62 -1.22 7.54
N ARG A 149 13.56 -0.48 6.94
CA ARG A 149 15.00 -0.45 7.29
C ARG A 149 15.21 0.15 8.68
N LYS A 150 15.29 -0.72 9.70
CA LYS A 150 15.54 -0.30 11.10
C LYS A 150 16.89 0.37 11.27
N ASP A 151 17.88 -0.03 10.51
CA ASP A 151 19.23 0.56 10.49
C ASP A 151 19.24 2.01 9.95
N LEU A 152 18.21 2.39 9.16
CA LEU A 152 17.97 3.75 8.67
C LEU A 152 16.89 4.50 9.46
N ASN A 153 16.40 3.93 10.56
CA ASN A 153 15.30 4.46 11.38
C ASN A 153 14.01 4.74 10.58
N TRP A 154 13.74 3.92 9.57
CA TRP A 154 12.54 4.08 8.77
C TRP A 154 11.27 3.73 9.55
N LYS A 155 10.26 4.55 9.38
CA LYS A 155 8.89 4.40 9.88
C LYS A 155 7.94 4.31 8.70
N VAL A 156 6.71 3.86 8.92
CA VAL A 156 5.68 3.70 7.89
C VAL A 156 4.55 4.68 8.13
N ALA A 157 4.17 5.43 7.12
CA ALA A 157 2.98 6.28 7.11
C ALA A 157 2.09 5.94 5.92
N THR A 158 0.82 5.63 6.18
CA THR A 158 -0.19 5.25 5.19
C THR A 158 -1.59 5.48 5.77
N GLN A 159 -2.61 5.51 4.91
CA GLN A 159 -4.02 5.53 5.33
C GLN A 159 -4.57 4.14 5.70
N LEU A 160 -3.82 3.07 5.45
CA LEU A 160 -4.23 1.70 5.79
C LEU A 160 -4.49 1.55 7.29
N LYS A 161 -5.40 0.64 7.65
CA LYS A 161 -5.66 0.34 9.06
C LYS A 161 -4.46 -0.36 9.69
N HIS A 162 -3.85 0.28 10.68
CA HIS A 162 -2.76 -0.32 11.45
C HIS A 162 -3.26 -1.53 12.25
N LYS A 163 -2.48 -2.60 12.27
CA LYS A 163 -2.69 -3.81 13.08
C LYS A 163 -1.64 -3.91 14.20
N GLU A 164 -0.44 -4.26 13.84
CA GLU A 164 0.69 -4.43 14.76
C GLU A 164 2.01 -4.11 14.04
N ASP A 165 2.99 -3.61 14.73
CA ASP A 165 4.31 -3.23 14.20
C ASP A 165 4.20 -2.44 12.87
N ASN A 166 4.77 -2.97 11.80
CA ASN A 166 4.66 -2.44 10.44
C ASN A 166 3.65 -3.21 9.58
N THR A 167 2.66 -3.85 10.20
CA THR A 167 1.60 -4.59 9.53
C THR A 167 0.30 -3.80 9.52
N PHE A 168 -0.30 -3.72 8.34
CA PHE A 168 -1.51 -2.96 8.06
C PHE A 168 -2.50 -3.81 7.28
N SER A 169 -3.75 -3.36 7.20
CA SER A 169 -4.80 -4.08 6.49
C SER A 169 -5.68 -3.15 5.66
N ALA A 170 -6.20 -3.71 4.56
CA ALA A 170 -7.24 -3.12 3.73
C ALA A 170 -8.43 -4.08 3.62
N PRO A 171 -9.67 -3.57 3.48
CA PRO A 171 -10.86 -4.43 3.35
C PRO A 171 -10.91 -5.20 2.03
N ASN A 172 -10.30 -4.69 0.99
CA ASN A 172 -10.25 -5.27 -0.36
C ASN A 172 -9.15 -4.63 -1.22
N LEU A 173 -9.00 -5.09 -2.46
CA LEU A 173 -8.03 -4.57 -3.40
C LEU A 173 -8.24 -3.08 -3.72
N TYR A 174 -9.49 -2.63 -3.88
CA TYR A 174 -9.78 -1.24 -4.22
C TYR A 174 -9.21 -0.28 -3.18
N TYR A 175 -9.48 -0.56 -1.90
CA TYR A 175 -8.93 0.25 -0.80
C TYR A 175 -7.40 0.20 -0.74
N PHE A 176 -6.83 -0.99 -0.96
CA PHE A 176 -5.38 -1.18 -0.97
C PHE A 176 -4.71 -0.36 -2.06
N MET A 177 -5.24 -0.43 -3.30
CA MET A 177 -4.70 0.32 -4.45
C MET A 177 -4.76 1.85 -4.27
N ASP A 178 -5.69 2.34 -3.46
CA ASP A 178 -5.87 3.75 -3.13
C ASP A 178 -5.10 4.19 -1.87
N SER A 179 -4.13 3.41 -1.41
CA SER A 179 -3.46 3.63 -0.12
C SER A 179 -1.95 3.84 -0.27
N PRO A 180 -1.51 5.00 -0.77
CA PRO A 180 -0.09 5.30 -0.89
C PRO A 180 0.61 5.21 0.46
N THR A 181 1.92 4.95 0.41
CA THR A 181 2.71 4.75 1.62
C THR A 181 4.06 5.43 1.50
N GLU A 182 4.42 6.19 2.53
CA GLU A 182 5.75 6.74 2.72
C GLU A 182 6.48 5.95 3.81
N ILE A 183 7.71 5.54 3.53
CA ILE A 183 8.55 4.77 4.45
C ILE A 183 9.92 5.42 4.48
N SER A 184 10.22 6.12 5.57
CA SER A 184 11.47 6.85 5.73
C SER A 184 11.70 7.25 7.19
N ASN A 185 12.78 7.94 7.47
CA ASN A 185 12.97 8.64 8.74
C ASN A 185 12.28 10.02 8.70
N PHE A 186 11.01 10.04 8.31
CA PHE A 186 10.23 11.26 8.17
C PHE A 186 9.97 11.97 9.50
N ARG A 187 9.70 13.27 9.41
CA ARG A 187 9.15 14.07 10.51
C ARG A 187 7.63 14.01 10.46
N GLU A 188 6.97 14.00 11.61
CA GLU A 188 5.52 13.94 11.69
C GLU A 188 4.96 14.79 12.83
N ARG A 189 3.76 15.33 12.62
CA ARG A 189 2.91 15.94 13.63
C ARG A 189 1.47 15.58 13.38
N GLU A 190 0.66 15.67 14.42
CA GLU A 190 -0.77 15.45 14.34
C GLU A 190 -1.55 16.41 15.23
N PHE A 191 -2.80 16.66 14.88
CA PHE A 191 -3.76 17.32 15.74
C PHE A 191 -5.14 16.69 15.60
N LYS A 192 -5.98 16.91 16.58
CA LYS A 192 -7.35 16.39 16.57
C LYS A 192 -8.34 17.51 16.30
N VAL A 193 -9.32 17.23 15.45
CA VAL A 193 -10.46 18.07 15.14
C VAL A 193 -11.69 17.22 14.92
N ASP A 194 -12.81 17.54 15.56
CA ASP A 194 -14.08 16.78 15.51
C ASP A 194 -13.91 15.29 15.87
N GLY A 195 -13.00 14.98 16.79
CA GLY A 195 -12.71 13.61 17.22
C GLY A 195 -11.85 12.79 16.25
N GLN A 196 -11.48 13.36 15.11
CA GLN A 196 -10.62 12.73 14.09
C GLN A 196 -9.19 13.26 14.17
N THR A 197 -8.24 12.45 13.76
CA THR A 197 -6.80 12.79 13.73
C THR A 197 -6.40 13.24 12.33
N ILE A 198 -5.79 14.41 12.24
CA ILE A 198 -5.11 14.89 11.03
C ILE A 198 -3.61 14.75 11.26
N LYS A 199 -2.95 14.01 10.41
CA LYS A 199 -1.51 13.74 10.48
C LYS A 199 -0.81 14.40 9.29
N PHE A 200 0.31 15.05 9.55
CA PHE A 200 1.24 15.55 8.54
C PHE A 200 2.57 14.81 8.66
N VAL A 201 2.99 14.21 7.57
CA VAL A 201 4.22 13.46 7.41
C VAL A 201 5.06 14.13 6.34
N LEU A 202 6.30 14.45 6.66
CA LEU A 202 7.24 15.08 5.73
C LEU A 202 8.54 14.27 5.64
N HIS A 203 8.79 13.71 4.47
CA HIS A 203 10.12 13.29 4.06
C HIS A 203 10.81 14.44 3.35
N ASP A 204 11.88 14.94 3.95
CA ASP A 204 12.70 16.02 3.42
C ASP A 204 14.14 15.77 3.92
N PRO A 205 15.09 15.53 3.02
CA PRO A 205 16.48 15.30 3.40
C PRO A 205 17.20 16.55 3.87
N ASP A 206 16.63 17.76 3.69
CA ASP A 206 17.20 19.00 4.21
C ASP A 206 16.90 19.15 5.71
N PRO A 207 17.92 19.03 6.59
CA PRO A 207 17.72 19.18 8.03
C PRO A 207 17.34 20.61 8.45
N GLU A 208 17.62 21.61 7.61
CA GLU A 208 17.33 23.03 7.87
C GLU A 208 15.93 23.43 7.38
N SER A 209 15.18 22.53 6.73
CA SER A 209 13.84 22.84 6.28
C SER A 209 12.91 23.15 7.44
N ASP A 210 12.08 24.19 7.26
CA ASP A 210 11.19 24.72 8.30
C ASP A 210 9.90 23.87 8.43
N PHE A 211 10.05 22.70 9.03
CA PHE A 211 8.94 21.77 9.28
C PHE A 211 7.82 22.41 10.12
N ASP A 212 8.15 23.26 11.08
CA ASP A 212 7.16 23.89 11.95
C ASP A 212 6.29 24.89 11.19
N THR A 213 6.87 25.66 10.28
CA THR A 213 6.10 26.55 9.38
C THR A 213 5.18 25.76 8.44
N TYR A 214 5.65 24.65 7.86
CA TYR A 214 4.78 23.77 7.06
C TYR A 214 3.64 23.21 7.88
N TRP A 215 3.92 22.74 9.07
CA TRP A 215 2.92 22.22 9.99
C TRP A 215 1.81 23.21 10.29
N GLU A 216 2.17 24.45 10.66
CA GLU A 216 1.18 25.49 10.97
C GLU A 216 0.34 25.88 9.74
N LYS A 217 0.93 25.85 8.53
CA LYS A 217 0.17 26.04 7.28
C LYS A 217 -0.84 24.93 7.06
N VAL A 218 -0.44 23.66 7.17
CA VAL A 218 -1.35 22.50 7.01
C VAL A 218 -2.51 22.59 8.00
N LYS A 219 -2.22 22.87 9.26
CA LYS A 219 -3.23 23.03 10.29
C LYS A 219 -4.20 24.18 9.98
N ALA A 220 -3.68 25.34 9.55
CA ALA A 220 -4.49 26.49 9.18
C ALA A 220 -5.40 26.17 7.98
N ILE A 221 -4.89 25.49 6.94
CA ILE A 221 -5.67 25.06 5.77
C ILE A 221 -6.84 24.17 6.20
N VAL A 222 -6.58 23.10 6.96
CA VAL A 222 -7.63 22.18 7.41
C VAL A 222 -8.72 22.88 8.21
N LEU A 223 -8.33 23.81 9.10
CA LEU A 223 -9.30 24.58 9.91
C LEU A 223 -10.10 25.58 9.07
N GLN A 224 -9.49 26.17 8.04
CA GLN A 224 -10.18 27.06 7.10
C GLN A 224 -11.15 26.30 6.21
N GLU A 225 -10.75 25.14 5.67
CA GLU A 225 -11.64 24.27 4.90
C GLU A 225 -12.85 23.84 5.73
N LYS A 226 -12.62 23.43 6.98
CA LYS A 226 -13.73 23.17 7.92
C LYS A 226 -14.64 24.37 8.09
N ALA A 227 -14.10 25.57 8.20
CA ALA A 227 -14.91 26.79 8.37
C ALA A 227 -15.75 27.10 7.12
N VAL A 228 -15.24 26.77 5.91
CA VAL A 228 -15.97 26.97 4.64
C VAL A 228 -17.08 25.93 4.48
N PHE A 229 -16.79 24.65 4.74
CA PHE A 229 -17.75 23.56 4.52
C PHE A 229 -18.63 23.27 5.75
N GLY A 230 -18.32 23.82 6.92
CA GLY A 230 -19.04 23.62 8.17
C GLY A 230 -18.59 22.39 8.96
N GLU A 231 -18.11 21.37 8.30
CA GLU A 231 -17.62 20.11 8.91
C GLU A 231 -16.46 19.52 8.08
N LEU A 232 -15.73 18.59 8.67
CA LEU A 232 -14.80 17.73 7.94
C LEU A 232 -15.50 16.45 7.50
N PRO A 233 -15.06 15.81 6.40
CA PRO A 233 -15.50 14.46 6.05
C PRO A 233 -15.24 13.46 7.20
N THR A 234 -16.06 12.43 7.29
CA THR A 234 -15.76 11.30 8.18
C THR A 234 -14.72 10.42 7.52
N TYR A 235 -13.51 10.40 8.10
CA TYR A 235 -12.41 9.59 7.60
C TYR A 235 -12.50 8.16 8.11
N ASP A 236 -12.13 7.20 7.26
CA ASP A 236 -12.02 5.82 7.67
C ASP A 236 -10.96 5.71 8.79
N PHE A 237 -11.22 4.88 9.78
CA PHE A 237 -10.38 4.73 10.99
C PHE A 237 -10.13 6.05 11.76
N GLY A 238 -10.92 7.10 11.50
CA GLY A 238 -10.83 8.41 12.17
C GLY A 238 -9.54 9.18 11.90
N GLN A 239 -8.88 8.95 10.75
CA GLN A 239 -7.61 9.59 10.43
C GLN A 239 -7.54 10.02 8.96
N TYR A 240 -6.95 11.21 8.73
CA TYR A 240 -6.47 11.69 7.43
C TYR A 240 -4.97 11.97 7.49
N THR A 241 -4.23 11.60 6.44
CA THR A 241 -2.77 11.72 6.42
C THR A 241 -2.28 12.49 5.20
N PHE A 242 -1.59 13.60 5.42
CA PHE A 242 -0.80 14.28 4.39
C PHE A 242 0.57 13.59 4.31
N LEU A 243 0.93 13.09 3.12
CA LEU A 243 2.20 12.46 2.81
C LEU A 243 2.98 13.42 1.90
N ALA A 244 3.88 14.20 2.47
CA ALA A 244 4.72 15.13 1.73
C ALA A 244 6.14 14.54 1.55
N CYS A 245 6.64 14.59 0.31
CA CYS A 245 7.98 14.20 -0.04
C CYS A 245 8.63 15.31 -0.87
N TYR A 246 9.54 16.05 -0.26
CA TYR A 246 10.28 17.14 -0.89
C TYR A 246 11.76 16.75 -0.98
N ALA A 247 12.18 16.36 -2.18
CA ALA A 247 13.52 15.84 -2.39
C ALA A 247 14.09 16.24 -3.76
N PRO A 248 15.40 16.42 -3.91
CA PRO A 248 16.02 17.02 -5.10
C PRO A 248 15.74 16.31 -6.43
N ASN A 249 15.32 15.06 -6.43
CA ASN A 249 15.06 14.24 -7.62
C ASN A 249 13.59 13.86 -7.79
N VAL A 250 12.70 14.57 -7.12
CA VAL A 250 11.26 14.33 -7.15
C VAL A 250 10.61 15.36 -8.07
N SER A 251 9.66 14.96 -8.88
CA SER A 251 8.85 15.88 -9.68
C SER A 251 7.64 16.37 -8.87
N GLY A 252 7.25 17.62 -9.06
CA GLY A 252 6.02 18.15 -8.50
C GLY A 252 4.81 17.32 -8.96
N ASP A 253 4.09 16.76 -8.02
CA ASP A 253 2.92 15.92 -8.25
C ASP A 253 1.98 15.95 -7.06
N GLU A 254 0.71 15.68 -7.31
CA GLU A 254 -0.34 15.64 -6.30
C GLU A 254 -1.27 14.48 -6.59
N MET A 255 -1.64 13.75 -5.55
CA MET A 255 -2.65 12.68 -5.62
C MET A 255 -3.55 12.73 -4.40
N GLU A 256 -4.85 12.57 -4.63
CA GLU A 256 -5.91 12.68 -3.63
C GLU A 256 -6.59 11.31 -3.37
N PRO A 257 -5.94 10.39 -2.67
CA PRO A 257 -6.58 9.18 -2.19
C PRO A 257 -7.65 9.47 -1.15
N ARG A 258 -8.47 8.47 -0.84
CA ARG A 258 -9.66 8.57 0.02
C ARG A 258 -9.42 9.22 1.39
N ASN A 259 -8.34 8.86 2.10
CA ASN A 259 -8.03 9.35 3.44
C ASN A 259 -6.58 9.85 3.57
N SER A 260 -5.99 10.23 2.46
CA SER A 260 -4.65 10.81 2.42
C SER A 260 -4.50 11.78 1.25
N LEU A 261 -3.41 12.53 1.27
CA LEU A 261 -2.98 13.38 0.18
C LEU A 261 -1.49 13.15 -0.02
N ILE A 262 -1.06 12.96 -1.26
CA ILE A 262 0.36 12.96 -1.63
C ILE A 262 0.71 14.34 -2.15
N LEU A 263 1.81 14.88 -1.66
CA LEU A 263 2.42 16.11 -2.15
C LEU A 263 3.90 15.81 -2.43
N THR A 264 4.34 16.00 -3.66
CA THR A 264 5.74 15.84 -4.02
C THR A 264 6.26 17.10 -4.71
N ASP A 265 7.48 17.52 -4.36
CA ASP A 265 8.17 18.65 -5.01
C ASP A 265 9.68 18.57 -4.77
N THR A 266 10.45 19.45 -5.42
CA THR A 266 11.92 19.62 -5.27
C THR A 266 12.27 20.68 -4.25
#